data_c9bb5ae7025f78eaffef7ce157b61004
#
_entry.id   c9bb5ae7025f78eaffef7ce157b61004
#
_cell.length_a   1.000
_cell.length_b   1.000
_cell.length_c   1.000
_cell.angle_alpha   90.00
_cell.angle_beta   90.00
_cell.angle_gamma   90.00
#
_symmetry.space_group_name_H-M   'P 1'
#
loop_
_entity.id
_entity.type
_entity.pdbx_description
1 polymer ?
#
loop_
_entity_poly.entity_id
_entity_poly.type
_entity_poly.pdbx_seq_one_letter_code
_entity_poly.pdbx_strand_id
1 'polypeptide(L)'
;MYQPVALFIGLRYMRGRAADRFGRFVSWLSTIGITLGVLAMITVLSVMNGFERELEGNILGLMPQALITSNTGSINPQQFPASALKLNGVDRIAPLTTGNVVLQSAHNVAVGVMLGIQPDEKDPLTPFLVNTPQSVLQPGQYNVILGEQLASQLGVKRGDQIRLMVPSVSQFTPMGRVPSQRLFTVAGTYAANSEVDGYQILVNQQDASRIMRYPAGNITGWRLWLDKPLEVDSVSQQALPAGMVWKDWRERKGDLFQAVRMEKNMMGLLLSLIIAVAAFNIITSLGLLIMEKQGEVAILQTQGLTRRQIVAVFMVQGASAGIIGTLLGALLGVLLASQLNNLMPVIGLFLDGAALPVDINLWQVVSIAFSAMVIALLSTLYPSWRAAAVQPAEALRYE
;
A
#
# COMPACT_ATOMS: atom_id res chain seq x y z
N MET A 1 -43.48 -14.90 -27.63
CA MET A 1 -43.56 -13.75 -26.72
C MET A 1 -42.21 -13.60 -25.99
N TYR A 2 -41.47 -12.54 -26.27
CA TYR A 2 -40.22 -12.29 -25.57
C TYR A 2 -40.53 -11.89 -24.13
N GLN A 3 -40.27 -12.75 -23.18
CA GLN A 3 -40.31 -12.42 -21.75
C GLN A 3 -38.88 -12.31 -21.24
N PRO A 4 -38.55 -11.25 -20.46
CA PRO A 4 -39.44 -10.29 -19.82
C PRO A 4 -39.65 -9.02 -20.68
N VAL A 5 -40.88 -8.58 -20.82
CA VAL A 5 -41.32 -7.40 -21.61
C VAL A 5 -40.57 -6.14 -21.20
N ALA A 6 -40.30 -5.96 -19.89
CA ALA A 6 -39.55 -4.84 -19.33
C ALA A 6 -38.11 -4.75 -19.87
N LEU A 7 -37.41 -5.89 -19.99
CA LEU A 7 -36.07 -5.94 -20.55
C LEU A 7 -36.05 -5.58 -22.04
N PHE A 8 -37.01 -6.08 -22.78
CA PHE A 8 -37.12 -5.80 -24.20
C PHE A 8 -37.40 -4.31 -24.49
N ILE A 9 -38.35 -3.71 -23.76
CA ILE A 9 -38.64 -2.28 -23.87
C ILE A 9 -37.47 -1.43 -23.40
N GLY A 10 -36.84 -1.74 -22.26
CA GLY A 10 -35.70 -1.02 -21.74
C GLY A 10 -34.53 -1.02 -22.71
N LEU A 11 -34.18 -2.17 -23.30
CA LEU A 11 -33.10 -2.28 -24.30
C LEU A 11 -33.46 -1.56 -25.60
N ARG A 12 -34.77 -1.54 -25.99
CA ARG A 12 -35.24 -0.81 -27.16
C ARG A 12 -35.13 0.71 -26.96
N TYR A 13 -35.41 1.20 -25.77
CA TYR A 13 -35.23 2.61 -25.44
C TYR A 13 -33.74 3.03 -25.52
N MET A 14 -32.81 2.14 -25.19
CA MET A 14 -31.36 2.38 -25.40
C MET A 14 -30.99 2.46 -26.91
N ARG A 15 -31.60 1.62 -27.75
CA ARG A 15 -31.30 1.50 -29.19
C ARG A 15 -32.18 2.39 -30.09
N GLY A 16 -33.17 3.10 -29.54
CA GLY A 16 -34.14 3.90 -30.30
C GLY A 16 -33.48 4.90 -31.25
N ARG A 17 -33.88 4.83 -32.52
CA ARG A 17 -33.33 5.67 -33.60
C ARG A 17 -34.04 7.04 -33.66
N ALA A 18 -33.27 8.07 -33.89
CA ALA A 18 -33.59 9.40 -34.44
C ALA A 18 -34.45 10.38 -33.60
N ALA A 19 -35.46 9.98 -32.85
CA ALA A 19 -36.36 10.92 -32.15
C ALA A 19 -35.81 11.41 -30.79
N ASP A 20 -34.84 10.69 -30.19
CA ASP A 20 -34.42 10.89 -28.82
C ASP A 20 -32.92 11.29 -28.72
N ARG A 21 -32.55 12.41 -29.37
CA ARG A 21 -31.15 12.91 -29.33
C ARG A 21 -30.74 13.33 -27.91
N PHE A 22 -31.65 13.92 -27.18
CA PHE A 22 -31.41 14.43 -25.84
C PHE A 22 -31.21 13.28 -24.84
N GLY A 23 -32.10 12.30 -24.83
CA GLY A 23 -31.98 11.12 -23.94
C GLY A 23 -30.69 10.32 -24.16
N ARG A 24 -30.24 10.19 -25.43
CA ARG A 24 -28.98 9.58 -25.77
C ARG A 24 -27.76 10.39 -25.25
N PHE A 25 -27.77 11.69 -25.45
CA PHE A 25 -26.72 12.59 -24.96
C PHE A 25 -26.55 12.47 -23.44
N VAL A 26 -27.69 12.49 -22.74
CA VAL A 26 -27.74 12.39 -21.29
C VAL A 26 -27.26 11.02 -20.79
N SER A 27 -27.66 9.94 -21.42
CA SER A 27 -27.18 8.59 -21.11
C SER A 27 -25.67 8.43 -21.36
N TRP A 28 -25.17 9.02 -22.45
CA TRP A 28 -23.75 9.04 -22.77
C TRP A 28 -22.96 9.82 -21.74
N LEU A 29 -23.44 10.98 -21.30
CA LEU A 29 -22.80 11.81 -20.30
C LEU A 29 -22.67 11.05 -18.96
N SER A 30 -23.72 10.35 -18.55
CA SER A 30 -23.71 9.51 -17.36
C SER A 30 -22.73 8.35 -17.48
N THR A 31 -22.70 7.67 -18.63
CA THR A 31 -21.77 6.57 -18.89
C THR A 31 -20.32 7.05 -18.84
N ILE A 32 -20.02 8.18 -19.49
CA ILE A 32 -18.66 8.79 -19.47
C ILE A 32 -18.26 9.16 -18.06
N GLY A 33 -19.16 9.77 -17.28
CA GLY A 33 -18.88 10.15 -15.88
C GLY A 33 -18.49 8.97 -15.01
N ILE A 34 -19.22 7.85 -15.10
CA ILE A 34 -18.89 6.62 -14.38
C ILE A 34 -17.58 6.02 -14.89
N THR A 35 -17.41 5.96 -16.21
CA THR A 35 -16.19 5.44 -16.85
C THR A 35 -14.96 6.19 -16.32
N LEU A 36 -14.98 7.52 -16.35
CA LEU A 36 -13.88 8.35 -15.87
C LEU A 36 -13.63 8.18 -14.35
N GLY A 37 -14.70 8.12 -13.55
CA GLY A 37 -14.59 7.92 -12.11
C GLY A 37 -13.96 6.57 -11.76
N VAL A 38 -14.40 5.49 -12.37
CA VAL A 38 -13.88 4.15 -12.14
C VAL A 38 -12.44 4.02 -12.67
N LEU A 39 -12.18 4.55 -13.89
CA LEU A 39 -10.85 4.59 -14.48
C LEU A 39 -9.86 5.31 -13.58
N ALA A 40 -10.20 6.53 -13.13
CA ALA A 40 -9.33 7.32 -12.25
C ALA A 40 -9.07 6.59 -10.93
N MET A 41 -10.11 6.02 -10.31
CA MET A 41 -9.98 5.30 -9.05
C MET A 41 -9.06 4.08 -9.17
N ILE A 42 -9.23 3.26 -10.20
CA ILE A 42 -8.40 2.08 -10.42
C ILE A 42 -6.94 2.49 -10.70
N THR A 43 -6.73 3.47 -11.57
CA THR A 43 -5.38 3.92 -11.92
C THR A 43 -4.64 4.49 -10.72
N VAL A 44 -5.25 5.42 -9.99
CA VAL A 44 -4.60 6.07 -8.83
C VAL A 44 -4.34 5.07 -7.71
N LEU A 45 -5.31 4.22 -7.37
CA LEU A 45 -5.10 3.22 -6.33
C LEU A 45 -4.08 2.15 -6.71
N SER A 46 -3.96 1.80 -8.00
CA SER A 46 -2.90 0.89 -8.48
C SER A 46 -1.50 1.49 -8.33
N VAL A 47 -1.35 2.79 -8.58
CA VAL A 47 -0.08 3.51 -8.33
C VAL A 47 0.21 3.56 -6.83
N MET A 48 -0.77 3.88 -6.00
CA MET A 48 -0.59 3.92 -4.54
C MET A 48 -0.24 2.55 -3.96
N ASN A 49 -0.83 1.48 -4.47
CA ASN A 49 -0.44 0.10 -4.10
C ASN A 49 1.02 -0.19 -4.49
N GLY A 50 1.42 0.25 -5.67
CA GLY A 50 2.80 0.12 -6.15
C GLY A 50 3.80 0.84 -5.24
N PHE A 51 3.51 2.07 -4.83
CA PHE A 51 4.31 2.82 -3.87
C PHE A 51 4.41 2.11 -2.51
N GLU A 52 3.29 1.65 -1.98
CA GLU A 52 3.25 0.91 -0.71
C GLU A 52 4.13 -0.34 -0.77
N ARG A 53 4.05 -1.10 -1.86
CA ARG A 53 4.86 -2.29 -2.09
C ARG A 53 6.35 -2.00 -2.27
N GLU A 54 6.69 -0.92 -2.97
CA GLU A 54 8.07 -0.48 -3.14
C GLU A 54 8.69 -0.03 -1.81
N LEU A 55 7.95 0.75 -1.01
CA LEU A 55 8.37 1.12 0.34
C LEU A 55 8.53 -0.11 1.24
N GLU A 56 7.63 -1.09 1.15
CA GLU A 56 7.74 -2.36 1.86
C GLU A 56 9.04 -3.09 1.48
N GLY A 57 9.31 -3.26 0.19
CA GLY A 57 10.51 -3.95 -0.29
C GLY A 57 11.80 -3.21 0.03
N ASN A 58 11.86 -1.91 -0.22
CA ASN A 58 13.08 -1.11 -0.10
C ASN A 58 13.40 -0.68 1.34
N ILE A 59 12.40 -0.65 2.23
CA ILE A 59 12.61 -0.29 3.64
C ILE A 59 12.48 -1.53 4.52
N LEU A 60 11.28 -2.15 4.57
CA LEU A 60 11.03 -3.26 5.49
C LEU A 60 11.76 -4.54 5.07
N GLY A 61 12.02 -4.72 3.77
CA GLY A 61 12.82 -5.85 3.27
C GLY A 61 14.26 -5.82 3.75
N LEU A 62 14.84 -4.63 3.98
CA LEU A 62 16.25 -4.44 4.30
C LEU A 62 16.52 -4.19 5.79
N MET A 63 15.52 -3.84 6.57
CA MET A 63 15.63 -3.61 8.01
C MET A 63 15.05 -4.78 8.82
N PRO A 64 15.38 -4.90 10.14
CA PRO A 64 14.68 -5.87 10.99
C PRO A 64 13.19 -5.57 11.08
N GLN A 65 12.36 -6.50 10.59
CA GLN A 65 10.89 -6.35 10.56
C GLN A 65 10.28 -6.51 11.94
N ALA A 66 10.75 -7.49 12.68
CA ALA A 66 10.39 -7.68 14.08
C ALA A 66 11.57 -8.29 14.88
N LEU A 67 11.54 -8.06 16.16
CA LEU A 67 12.53 -8.52 17.11
C LEU A 67 11.84 -9.00 18.40
N ILE A 68 12.11 -10.22 18.81
CA ILE A 68 11.73 -10.69 20.14
C ILE A 68 12.93 -10.58 21.07
N THR A 69 12.79 -9.75 22.09
CA THR A 69 13.81 -9.49 23.09
C THR A 69 13.29 -9.75 24.50
N SER A 70 14.12 -9.55 25.50
CA SER A 70 13.70 -9.60 26.90
C SER A 70 13.49 -8.19 27.47
N ASN A 71 12.75 -8.10 28.56
CA ASN A 71 12.63 -6.87 29.36
C ASN A 71 13.97 -6.31 29.83
N THR A 72 15.01 -7.16 29.93
CA THR A 72 16.38 -6.77 30.30
C THR A 72 17.20 -6.25 29.11
N GLY A 73 16.65 -6.28 27.90
CA GLY A 73 17.31 -5.80 26.67
C GLY A 73 18.28 -6.79 26.03
N SER A 74 18.50 -7.97 26.61
CA SER A 74 19.29 -9.04 26.00
C SER A 74 18.74 -10.41 26.39
N ILE A 75 18.98 -11.41 25.53
CA ILE A 75 18.58 -12.80 25.76
C ILE A 75 19.78 -13.74 25.59
N ASN A 76 19.73 -14.85 26.32
CA ASN A 76 20.66 -15.96 26.11
C ASN A 76 19.98 -16.95 25.13
N PRO A 77 20.53 -17.17 23.92
CA PRO A 77 19.98 -18.10 22.93
C PRO A 77 19.85 -19.53 23.42
N GLN A 78 20.67 -19.94 24.40
CA GLN A 78 20.61 -21.29 24.98
C GLN A 78 19.41 -21.45 25.91
N GLN A 79 19.05 -20.39 26.65
CA GLN A 79 17.90 -20.40 27.56
C GLN A 79 16.57 -20.19 26.79
N PHE A 80 16.60 -19.40 25.74
CA PHE A 80 15.45 -19.08 24.91
C PHE A 80 15.77 -19.36 23.44
N PRO A 81 15.78 -20.64 23.04
CA PRO A 81 16.10 -21.02 21.65
C PRO A 81 14.99 -20.57 20.68
N ALA A 82 15.37 -20.31 19.43
CA ALA A 82 14.42 -19.95 18.37
C ALA A 82 13.29 -20.96 18.21
N SER A 83 13.56 -22.24 18.45
CA SER A 83 12.57 -23.34 18.37
C SER A 83 11.44 -23.23 19.40
N ALA A 84 11.62 -22.45 20.46
CA ALA A 84 10.56 -22.17 21.44
C ALA A 84 9.54 -21.13 20.93
N LEU A 85 9.88 -20.40 19.88
CA LEU A 85 9.04 -19.40 19.27
C LEU A 85 8.18 -20.06 18.16
N LYS A 86 6.99 -20.52 18.55
CA LYS A 86 6.00 -21.10 17.62
C LYS A 86 5.06 -20.00 17.16
N LEU A 87 5.47 -19.21 16.18
CA LEU A 87 4.69 -18.08 15.63
C LEU A 87 4.21 -18.41 14.23
N ASN A 88 2.94 -18.15 13.96
CA ASN A 88 2.38 -18.25 12.62
C ASN A 88 2.64 -16.94 11.86
N GLY A 89 2.95 -17.03 10.55
CA GLY A 89 3.23 -15.85 9.71
C GLY A 89 4.67 -15.37 9.80
N VAL A 90 5.60 -16.24 10.26
CA VAL A 90 7.04 -15.99 10.30
C VAL A 90 7.75 -16.95 9.35
N ASP A 91 8.44 -16.40 8.37
CA ASP A 91 9.20 -17.16 7.37
C ASP A 91 10.55 -17.63 7.94
N ARG A 92 11.27 -16.75 8.62
CA ARG A 92 12.61 -17.04 9.14
C ARG A 92 12.87 -16.35 10.47
N ILE A 93 13.70 -17.00 11.32
CA ILE A 93 14.18 -16.47 12.60
C ILE A 93 15.71 -16.56 12.61
N ALA A 94 16.39 -15.48 13.00
CA ALA A 94 17.84 -15.46 13.17
C ALA A 94 18.25 -14.64 14.41
N PRO A 95 19.41 -14.93 14.99
CA PRO A 95 19.93 -14.16 16.12
C PRO A 95 20.38 -12.77 15.63
N LEU A 96 20.07 -11.74 16.39
CA LEU A 96 20.48 -10.37 16.09
C LEU A 96 20.95 -9.64 17.34
N THR A 97 22.07 -8.93 17.20
CA THR A 97 22.48 -7.91 18.17
C THR A 97 22.35 -6.54 17.52
N THR A 98 21.48 -5.69 18.03
CA THR A 98 21.21 -4.37 17.44
C THR A 98 21.13 -3.28 18.48
N GLY A 99 21.47 -2.08 18.08
CA GLY A 99 21.39 -0.88 18.92
C GLY A 99 21.66 0.39 18.12
N ASN A 100 21.21 1.50 18.66
CA ASN A 100 21.54 2.81 18.11
C ASN A 100 22.98 3.15 18.45
N VAL A 101 23.72 3.63 17.47
CA VAL A 101 25.13 3.99 17.60
C VAL A 101 25.39 5.37 17.04
N VAL A 102 26.40 6.02 17.60
CA VAL A 102 27.00 7.22 17.04
C VAL A 102 28.31 6.80 16.39
N LEU A 103 28.48 7.15 15.12
CA LEU A 103 29.68 6.88 14.33
C LEU A 103 30.48 8.18 14.23
N GLN A 104 31.72 8.12 14.62
CA GLN A 104 32.66 9.25 14.55
C GLN A 104 33.85 8.87 13.68
N SER A 105 34.04 9.63 12.60
CA SER A 105 35.26 9.61 11.79
C SER A 105 36.22 10.75 12.21
N ALA A 106 37.32 10.88 11.51
CA ALA A 106 38.24 12.02 11.68
C ALA A 106 37.59 13.35 11.25
N HIS A 107 36.58 13.32 10.40
CA HIS A 107 35.99 14.50 9.76
C HIS A 107 34.57 14.80 10.24
N ASN A 108 33.76 13.77 10.42
CA ASN A 108 32.33 13.92 10.66
C ASN A 108 31.80 12.95 11.71
N VAL A 109 30.58 13.25 12.17
CA VAL A 109 29.81 12.41 13.08
C VAL A 109 28.47 12.10 12.45
N ALA A 110 28.03 10.86 12.57
CA ALA A 110 26.72 10.42 12.12
C ALA A 110 26.07 9.54 13.18
N VAL A 111 24.75 9.38 13.09
CA VAL A 111 23.99 8.42 13.89
C VAL A 111 23.56 7.26 13.00
N GLY A 112 23.52 6.07 13.59
CA GLY A 112 23.17 4.90 12.84
C GLY A 112 22.58 3.79 13.72
N VAL A 113 22.25 2.70 13.05
CA VAL A 113 21.73 1.47 13.65
C VAL A 113 22.71 0.36 13.34
N MET A 114 23.26 -0.21 14.38
CA MET A 114 24.17 -1.34 14.30
C MET A 114 23.37 -2.64 14.21
N LEU A 115 23.67 -3.45 13.20
CA LEU A 115 23.21 -4.83 13.05
C LEU A 115 24.39 -5.77 13.18
N GLY A 116 24.44 -6.48 14.30
CA GLY A 116 25.40 -7.55 14.54
C GLY A 116 24.86 -8.87 14.02
N ILE A 117 25.42 -9.35 12.93
CA ILE A 117 25.01 -10.57 12.22
C ILE A 117 26.11 -11.63 12.27
N GLN A 118 25.75 -12.86 12.00
CA GLN A 118 26.73 -13.94 11.84
C GLN A 118 27.32 -13.90 10.43
N PRO A 119 28.62 -14.26 10.25
CA PRO A 119 29.28 -14.24 8.93
C PRO A 119 28.58 -15.11 7.87
N ASP A 120 27.98 -16.22 8.30
CA ASP A 120 27.36 -17.21 7.43
C ASP A 120 25.83 -17.00 7.26
N GLU A 121 25.28 -15.99 7.93
CA GLU A 121 23.88 -15.66 7.84
C GLU A 121 23.56 -14.96 6.52
N LYS A 122 22.48 -15.39 5.85
CA LYS A 122 21.95 -14.70 4.67
C LYS A 122 21.19 -13.44 5.10
N ASP A 123 21.91 -12.32 5.21
CA ASP A 123 21.27 -11.03 5.47
C ASP A 123 20.71 -10.44 4.17
N PRO A 124 19.58 -9.73 4.21
CA PRO A 124 19.00 -9.04 3.03
C PRO A 124 19.93 -8.04 2.35
N LEU A 125 20.91 -7.49 3.07
CA LEU A 125 21.91 -6.57 2.52
C LEU A 125 23.08 -7.27 1.82
N THR A 126 23.25 -8.59 2.01
CA THR A 126 24.35 -9.35 1.39
C THR A 126 24.44 -9.20 -0.13
N PRO A 127 23.34 -9.22 -0.90
CA PRO A 127 23.38 -9.04 -2.35
C PRO A 127 23.87 -7.65 -2.81
N PHE A 128 23.79 -6.67 -1.92
CA PHE A 128 24.14 -5.27 -2.20
C PHE A 128 25.57 -4.89 -1.78
N LEU A 129 26.34 -5.85 -1.28
CA LEU A 129 27.74 -5.62 -0.89
C LEU A 129 28.59 -5.23 -2.09
N VAL A 130 29.37 -4.15 -1.97
CA VAL A 130 30.23 -3.63 -3.03
C VAL A 130 31.66 -4.16 -2.82
N ASN A 131 32.10 -5.06 -3.70
CA ASN A 131 33.46 -5.61 -3.71
C ASN A 131 33.97 -6.13 -2.35
N THR A 132 33.07 -6.57 -1.49
CA THR A 132 33.41 -7.04 -0.13
C THR A 132 32.52 -8.21 0.22
N PRO A 133 33.07 -9.38 0.55
CA PRO A 133 32.25 -10.50 1.04
C PRO A 133 31.82 -10.28 2.49
N GLN A 134 30.65 -10.79 2.86
CA GLN A 134 30.17 -10.74 4.26
C GLN A 134 31.12 -11.45 5.22
N SER A 135 31.89 -12.43 4.74
CA SER A 135 32.87 -13.19 5.53
C SER A 135 34.00 -12.35 6.16
N VAL A 136 34.15 -11.07 5.80
CA VAL A 136 35.07 -10.14 6.47
C VAL A 136 34.60 -9.77 7.87
N LEU A 137 33.36 -10.03 8.24
CA LEU A 137 32.82 -9.77 9.57
C LEU A 137 33.16 -10.92 10.54
N GLN A 138 34.44 -11.16 10.74
CA GLN A 138 34.93 -12.19 11.69
C GLN A 138 34.89 -11.68 13.13
N PRO A 139 34.55 -12.54 14.10
CA PRO A 139 34.53 -12.17 15.50
C PRO A 139 35.91 -11.72 16.01
N GLY A 140 35.93 -10.63 16.73
CA GLY A 140 37.17 -10.07 17.34
C GLY A 140 37.99 -9.17 16.43
N GLN A 141 37.66 -9.07 15.12
CA GLN A 141 38.37 -8.17 14.20
C GLN A 141 37.82 -6.75 14.21
N TYR A 142 36.63 -6.53 14.76
CA TYR A 142 35.96 -5.24 14.80
C TYR A 142 35.86 -4.58 13.42
N ASN A 143 35.48 -5.36 12.42
CA ASN A 143 35.21 -4.89 11.09
C ASN A 143 33.76 -4.37 10.98
N VAL A 144 33.57 -3.33 10.16
CA VAL A 144 32.26 -2.75 9.88
C VAL A 144 32.06 -2.59 8.38
N ILE A 145 30.85 -2.87 7.93
CA ILE A 145 30.39 -2.56 6.58
C ILE A 145 29.35 -1.45 6.69
N LEU A 146 29.56 -0.36 5.94
CA LEU A 146 28.72 0.83 5.97
C LEU A 146 27.85 0.90 4.70
N GLY A 147 26.67 1.50 4.79
CA GLY A 147 25.98 1.96 3.60
C GLY A 147 26.81 3.04 2.87
N GLU A 148 26.75 3.06 1.55
CA GLU A 148 27.58 3.97 0.74
C GLU A 148 27.28 5.44 1.04
N GLN A 149 26.03 5.79 1.28
CA GLN A 149 25.62 7.13 1.68
C GLN A 149 26.22 7.52 3.05
N LEU A 150 26.21 6.62 4.02
CA LEU A 150 26.79 6.85 5.35
C LEU A 150 28.31 6.96 5.30
N ALA A 151 28.98 6.13 4.49
CA ALA A 151 30.42 6.22 4.26
C ALA A 151 30.82 7.56 3.63
N SER A 152 30.05 8.02 2.65
CA SER A 152 30.24 9.33 2.02
C SER A 152 30.03 10.48 3.01
N GLN A 153 28.98 10.42 3.84
CA GLN A 153 28.71 11.42 4.89
C GLN A 153 29.84 11.50 5.92
N LEU A 154 30.41 10.36 6.31
CA LEU A 154 31.53 10.28 7.26
C LEU A 154 32.86 10.63 6.59
N GLY A 155 32.94 10.67 5.26
CA GLY A 155 34.16 10.89 4.52
C GLY A 155 35.19 9.76 4.68
N VAL A 156 34.73 8.52 4.81
CA VAL A 156 35.58 7.35 5.04
C VAL A 156 35.59 6.38 3.86
N LYS A 157 36.71 5.66 3.73
CA LYS A 157 36.93 4.63 2.70
C LYS A 157 37.29 3.30 3.38
N ARG A 158 37.29 2.25 2.58
CA ARG A 158 37.78 0.94 3.03
C ARG A 158 39.17 1.03 3.60
N GLY A 159 39.37 0.48 4.81
CA GLY A 159 40.62 0.52 5.55
C GLY A 159 40.70 1.63 6.62
N ASP A 160 39.81 2.63 6.55
CA ASP A 160 39.77 3.69 7.56
C ASP A 160 39.18 3.18 8.87
N GLN A 161 39.51 3.87 9.95
CA GLN A 161 38.98 3.56 11.28
C GLN A 161 37.90 4.56 11.67
N ILE A 162 36.81 4.04 12.20
CA ILE A 162 35.74 4.83 12.80
C ILE A 162 35.51 4.40 14.24
N ARG A 163 35.09 5.35 15.05
CA ARG A 163 34.69 5.07 16.43
C ARG A 163 33.19 4.87 16.50
N LEU A 164 32.77 3.70 16.95
CA LEU A 164 31.39 3.42 17.29
C LEU A 164 31.17 3.68 18.78
N MET A 165 30.13 4.45 19.09
CA MET A 165 29.70 4.76 20.46
C MET A 165 28.26 4.32 20.64
N VAL A 166 27.96 3.67 21.77
CA VAL A 166 26.58 3.26 22.12
C VAL A 166 26.09 4.15 23.27
N PRO A 167 25.29 5.17 23.01
CA PRO A 167 24.86 6.13 24.04
C PRO A 167 24.00 5.51 25.13
N SER A 168 23.24 4.48 24.82
CA SER A 168 22.39 3.77 25.79
C SER A 168 23.16 2.94 26.80
N VAL A 169 24.42 2.64 26.50
CA VAL A 169 25.31 1.84 27.37
C VAL A 169 26.46 2.71 27.87
N SER A 170 26.42 3.13 29.11
CA SER A 170 27.42 4.02 29.70
C SER A 170 28.14 3.39 30.87
N GLN A 171 29.39 3.78 31.08
CA GLN A 171 30.22 3.40 32.21
C GLN A 171 30.49 4.61 33.09
N PHE A 172 30.40 4.42 34.41
CA PHE A 172 30.87 5.42 35.36
C PHE A 172 32.38 5.42 35.40
N THR A 173 32.96 6.56 35.13
CA THR A 173 34.40 6.79 35.34
C THR A 173 34.59 7.93 36.36
N PRO A 174 35.77 8.09 36.95
CA PRO A 174 36.05 9.21 37.85
C PRO A 174 35.78 10.60 37.23
N MET A 175 35.78 10.68 35.91
CA MET A 175 35.50 11.91 35.14
C MET A 175 34.05 12.03 34.66
N GLY A 176 33.15 11.11 35.06
CA GLY A 176 31.72 11.12 34.66
C GLY A 176 31.30 9.88 33.88
N ARG A 177 30.08 9.95 33.32
CA ARG A 177 29.52 8.89 32.47
C ARG A 177 30.13 8.94 31.08
N VAL A 178 30.78 7.85 30.67
CA VAL A 178 31.30 7.70 29.29
C VAL A 178 30.54 6.60 28.58
N PRO A 179 30.00 6.85 27.35
CA PRO A 179 29.35 5.82 26.58
C PRO A 179 30.33 4.69 26.21
N SER A 180 29.79 3.49 26.05
CA SER A 180 30.56 2.36 25.53
C SER A 180 31.01 2.68 24.11
N GLN A 181 32.32 2.57 23.84
CA GLN A 181 32.87 2.95 22.54
C GLN A 181 34.01 2.02 22.13
N ARG A 182 34.18 1.83 20.82
CA ARG A 182 35.27 1.06 20.24
C ARG A 182 35.60 1.52 18.82
N LEU A 183 36.88 1.33 18.44
CA LEU A 183 37.34 1.54 17.09
C LEU A 183 36.98 0.33 16.23
N PHE A 184 36.43 0.57 15.07
CA PHE A 184 36.11 -0.40 14.04
C PHE A 184 36.83 -0.02 12.74
N THR A 185 37.25 -1.01 11.98
CA THR A 185 37.85 -0.82 10.65
C THR A 185 36.77 -0.97 9.57
N VAL A 186 36.70 0.00 8.69
CA VAL A 186 35.78 -0.06 7.52
C VAL A 186 36.27 -1.13 6.54
N ALA A 187 35.63 -2.29 6.55
CA ALA A 187 35.99 -3.42 5.70
C ALA A 187 35.41 -3.29 4.28
N GLY A 188 34.30 -2.55 4.13
CA GLY A 188 33.65 -2.34 2.85
C GLY A 188 32.38 -1.52 2.96
N THR A 189 31.68 -1.41 1.85
CA THR A 189 30.39 -0.71 1.75
C THR A 189 29.35 -1.59 1.08
N TYR A 190 28.08 -1.22 1.23
CA TYR A 190 26.96 -1.76 0.47
C TYR A 190 26.13 -0.62 -0.13
N ALA A 191 25.49 -0.88 -1.25
CA ALA A 191 24.66 0.06 -2.00
C ALA A 191 23.31 -0.60 -2.33
N ALA A 192 22.35 -0.46 -1.46
CA ALA A 192 21.00 -0.96 -1.66
C ALA A 192 20.10 0.06 -2.40
N ASN A 193 20.62 1.28 -2.62
CA ASN A 193 19.86 2.41 -3.17
C ASN A 193 18.56 2.69 -2.40
N SER A 194 18.64 2.57 -1.09
CA SER A 194 17.54 2.74 -0.16
C SER A 194 17.95 3.65 1.00
N GLU A 195 16.96 4.15 1.73
CA GLU A 195 17.20 4.97 2.92
C GLU A 195 18.12 4.30 3.95
N VAL A 196 18.14 2.95 4.00
CA VAL A 196 18.99 2.21 4.94
C VAL A 196 20.49 2.45 4.72
N ASP A 197 20.90 2.81 3.50
CA ASP A 197 22.28 3.15 3.16
C ASP A 197 22.81 4.36 3.94
N GLY A 198 21.91 5.21 4.43
CA GLY A 198 22.23 6.42 5.20
C GLY A 198 22.39 6.21 6.70
N TYR A 199 21.97 5.07 7.26
CA TYR A 199 22.02 4.89 8.72
C TYR A 199 22.34 3.48 9.21
N GLN A 200 22.27 2.44 8.39
CA GLN A 200 22.43 1.06 8.85
C GLN A 200 23.84 0.56 8.63
N ILE A 201 24.40 -0.11 9.61
CA ILE A 201 25.73 -0.69 9.56
C ILE A 201 25.72 -2.17 9.92
N LEU A 202 26.58 -2.96 9.28
CA LEU A 202 26.76 -4.37 9.56
C LEU A 202 28.08 -4.59 10.30
N VAL A 203 28.02 -5.34 11.39
CA VAL A 203 29.17 -5.77 12.18
C VAL A 203 29.02 -7.23 12.56
N ASN A 204 30.10 -7.84 13.08
CA ASN A 204 29.97 -9.18 13.65
C ASN A 204 29.09 -9.16 14.90
N GLN A 205 28.26 -10.18 15.08
CA GLN A 205 27.33 -10.30 16.21
C GLN A 205 28.04 -10.30 17.57
N GLN A 206 29.18 -11.01 17.70
CA GLN A 206 29.91 -11.05 18.96
C GLN A 206 30.56 -9.70 19.30
N ASP A 207 31.06 -8.98 18.28
CA ASP A 207 31.65 -7.66 18.44
C ASP A 207 30.59 -6.63 18.81
N ALA A 208 29.39 -6.76 18.20
CA ALA A 208 28.20 -5.97 18.58
C ALA A 208 27.81 -6.24 20.05
N SER A 209 27.76 -7.49 20.47
CA SER A 209 27.41 -7.85 21.85
C SER A 209 28.46 -7.34 22.87
N ARG A 210 29.74 -7.30 22.49
CA ARG A 210 30.81 -6.74 23.32
C ARG A 210 30.67 -5.22 23.48
N ILE A 211 30.37 -4.47 22.42
CA ILE A 211 30.18 -3.02 22.53
C ILE A 211 28.89 -2.68 23.27
N MET A 212 27.86 -3.51 23.17
CA MET A 212 26.61 -3.43 23.94
C MET A 212 26.79 -3.88 25.40
N ARG A 213 27.97 -4.44 25.75
CA ARG A 213 28.28 -4.97 27.08
C ARG A 213 27.34 -6.04 27.57
N TYR A 214 26.88 -6.89 26.67
CA TYR A 214 26.07 -8.04 27.03
C TYR A 214 26.94 -9.14 27.68
N PRO A 215 26.38 -9.97 28.56
CA PRO A 215 27.01 -11.21 28.99
C PRO A 215 27.46 -12.05 27.79
N ALA A 216 28.51 -12.85 27.98
CA ALA A 216 29.07 -13.67 26.91
C ALA A 216 27.99 -14.58 26.29
N GLY A 217 27.86 -14.55 24.97
CA GLY A 217 26.90 -15.35 24.23
C GLY A 217 25.46 -14.75 24.12
N ASN A 218 25.18 -13.66 24.85
CA ASN A 218 23.88 -12.99 24.73
C ASN A 218 23.76 -12.17 23.44
N ILE A 219 22.54 -12.07 22.98
CA ILE A 219 22.13 -11.27 21.82
C ILE A 219 21.05 -10.28 22.25
N THR A 220 20.74 -9.27 21.44
CA THR A 220 19.60 -8.40 21.71
C THR A 220 18.30 -9.18 21.61
N GLY A 221 18.17 -10.05 20.60
CA GLY A 221 16.96 -10.83 20.42
C GLY A 221 16.95 -11.66 19.14
N TRP A 222 15.80 -12.28 18.89
CA TRP A 222 15.52 -13.04 17.69
C TRP A 222 14.89 -12.12 16.65
N ARG A 223 15.60 -11.90 15.53
CA ARG A 223 15.07 -11.21 14.34
C ARG A 223 14.11 -12.12 13.60
N LEU A 224 12.97 -11.58 13.23
CA LEU A 224 11.94 -12.28 12.51
C LEU A 224 11.77 -11.67 11.13
N TRP A 225 11.59 -12.51 10.11
CA TRP A 225 11.11 -12.14 8.79
C TRP A 225 9.66 -12.60 8.70
N LEU A 226 8.77 -11.68 8.38
CA LEU A 226 7.34 -11.89 8.33
C LEU A 226 6.90 -12.17 6.90
N ASP A 227 5.94 -13.09 6.72
CA ASP A 227 5.32 -13.36 5.42
C ASP A 227 4.66 -12.09 4.85
N LYS A 228 4.06 -11.29 5.76
CA LYS A 228 3.39 -10.03 5.44
C LYS A 228 3.81 -8.96 6.44
N PRO A 229 4.90 -8.23 6.18
CA PRO A 229 5.43 -7.23 7.11
C PRO A 229 4.46 -6.12 7.50
N LEU A 230 3.55 -5.72 6.59
CA LEU A 230 2.55 -4.67 6.86
C LEU A 230 1.40 -5.14 7.76
N GLU A 231 1.14 -6.46 7.83
CA GLU A 231 0.10 -7.07 8.68
C GLU A 231 0.68 -7.58 10.01
N VAL A 232 1.67 -6.87 10.57
CA VAL A 232 2.39 -7.29 11.79
C VAL A 232 1.50 -7.51 13.00
N ASP A 233 0.31 -6.91 13.07
CA ASP A 233 -0.63 -7.07 14.17
C ASP A 233 -1.06 -8.53 14.39
N SER A 234 -1.22 -9.29 13.32
CA SER A 234 -1.62 -10.69 13.38
C SER A 234 -0.56 -11.58 14.05
N VAL A 235 0.71 -11.18 13.97
CA VAL A 235 1.83 -11.90 14.58
C VAL A 235 2.14 -11.35 15.97
N SER A 236 2.11 -10.03 16.16
CA SER A 236 2.45 -9.38 17.43
C SER A 236 1.50 -9.70 18.58
N GLN A 237 0.25 -10.07 18.27
CA GLN A 237 -0.76 -10.46 19.27
C GLN A 237 -0.67 -11.92 19.71
N GLN A 238 0.21 -12.70 19.09
CA GLN A 238 0.41 -14.09 19.49
C GLN A 238 1.13 -14.19 20.83
N ALA A 239 0.84 -15.24 21.58
CA ALA A 239 1.41 -15.44 22.91
C ALA A 239 2.93 -15.65 22.84
N LEU A 240 3.67 -14.86 23.57
CA LEU A 240 5.10 -14.97 23.73
C LEU A 240 5.47 -15.71 25.03
N PRO A 241 6.61 -16.38 25.10
CA PRO A 241 7.13 -16.92 26.34
C PRO A 241 7.27 -15.82 27.42
N ALA A 242 7.13 -16.21 28.70
CA ALA A 242 7.19 -15.28 29.79
C ALA A 242 8.53 -14.50 29.82
N GLY A 243 8.46 -13.18 30.02
CA GLY A 243 9.62 -12.30 30.05
C GLY A 243 10.13 -11.83 28.68
N MET A 244 9.49 -12.28 27.60
CA MET A 244 9.79 -11.81 26.25
C MET A 244 8.93 -10.62 25.84
N VAL A 245 9.50 -9.72 25.05
CA VAL A 245 8.87 -8.50 24.55
C VAL A 245 8.98 -8.45 23.05
N TRP A 246 7.88 -8.12 22.41
CA TRP A 246 7.81 -7.85 20.98
C TRP A 246 8.23 -6.42 20.69
N LYS A 247 9.08 -6.24 19.68
CA LYS A 247 9.41 -4.97 19.04
C LYS A 247 9.34 -5.16 17.55
N ASP A 248 8.90 -4.15 16.83
CA ASP A 248 8.80 -4.24 15.37
C ASP A 248 9.14 -2.91 14.69
N TRP A 249 9.11 -2.94 13.37
CA TRP A 249 9.44 -1.81 12.51
C TRP A 249 8.63 -0.55 12.78
N ARG A 250 7.44 -0.67 13.39
CA ARG A 250 6.56 0.47 13.72
C ARG A 250 7.21 1.44 14.71
N GLU A 251 8.09 0.96 15.59
CA GLU A 251 8.82 1.84 16.50
C GLU A 251 9.68 2.88 15.77
N ARG A 252 10.11 2.58 14.53
CA ARG A 252 11.00 3.45 13.75
C ARG A 252 10.35 4.07 12.53
N LYS A 253 9.45 3.35 11.88
CA LYS A 253 8.85 3.70 10.58
C LYS A 253 7.33 3.73 10.62
N GLY A 254 6.72 3.52 11.77
CA GLY A 254 5.27 3.51 11.93
C GLY A 254 4.60 4.76 11.39
N ASP A 255 5.14 5.93 11.71
CA ASP A 255 4.60 7.22 11.26
C ASP A 255 4.61 7.36 9.73
N LEU A 256 5.69 6.90 9.06
CA LEU A 256 5.78 6.92 7.59
C LEU A 256 4.69 6.06 6.95
N PHE A 257 4.58 4.81 7.39
CA PHE A 257 3.58 3.89 6.82
C PHE A 257 2.15 4.29 7.18
N GLN A 258 1.94 4.88 8.35
CA GLN A 258 0.64 5.46 8.72
C GLN A 258 0.30 6.65 7.82
N ALA A 259 1.24 7.53 7.52
CA ALA A 259 1.04 8.66 6.61
C ALA A 259 0.68 8.19 5.20
N VAL A 260 1.40 7.20 4.65
CA VAL A 260 1.11 6.61 3.33
C VAL A 260 -0.28 5.97 3.30
N ARG A 261 -0.65 5.22 4.35
CA ARG A 261 -1.99 4.62 4.46
C ARG A 261 -3.10 5.68 4.56
N MET A 262 -2.85 6.74 5.31
CA MET A 262 -3.80 7.86 5.45
C MET A 262 -3.97 8.59 4.11
N GLU A 263 -2.89 8.85 3.39
CA GLU A 263 -2.92 9.44 2.05
C GLU A 263 -3.72 8.58 1.07
N LYS A 264 -3.46 7.26 1.04
CA LYS A 264 -4.21 6.30 0.22
C LYS A 264 -5.72 6.31 0.54
N ASN A 265 -6.07 6.34 1.81
CA ASN A 265 -7.48 6.42 2.24
C ASN A 265 -8.12 7.75 1.83
N MET A 266 -7.41 8.87 1.96
CA MET A 266 -7.89 10.18 1.52
C MET A 266 -8.09 10.24 0.01
N MET A 267 -7.14 9.72 -0.78
CA MET A 267 -7.28 9.61 -2.24
C MET A 267 -8.46 8.73 -2.62
N GLY A 268 -8.65 7.59 -1.96
CA GLY A 268 -9.81 6.73 -2.16
C GLY A 268 -11.12 7.44 -1.88
N LEU A 269 -11.19 8.23 -0.79
CA LEU A 269 -12.37 9.02 -0.45
C LEU A 269 -12.65 10.12 -1.49
N LEU A 270 -11.62 10.87 -1.90
CA LEU A 270 -11.78 11.93 -2.92
C LEU A 270 -12.25 11.35 -4.26
N LEU A 271 -11.69 10.20 -4.66
CA LEU A 271 -12.08 9.54 -5.90
C LEU A 271 -13.49 8.93 -5.80
N SER A 272 -13.91 8.50 -4.62
CA SER A 272 -15.29 8.03 -4.40
C SER A 272 -16.32 9.14 -4.56
N LEU A 273 -15.96 10.41 -4.28
CA LEU A 273 -16.80 11.56 -4.56
C LEU A 273 -17.06 11.74 -6.07
N ILE A 274 -16.07 11.44 -6.91
CA ILE A 274 -16.26 11.50 -8.37
C ILE A 274 -17.33 10.49 -8.81
N ILE A 275 -17.30 9.28 -8.25
CA ILE A 275 -18.30 8.27 -8.49
C ILE A 275 -19.68 8.72 -7.96
N ALA A 276 -19.73 9.36 -6.80
CA ALA A 276 -20.96 9.91 -6.24
C ALA A 276 -21.55 11.01 -7.14
N VAL A 277 -20.72 11.91 -7.68
CA VAL A 277 -21.16 12.94 -8.65
C VAL A 277 -21.70 12.29 -9.93
N ALA A 278 -21.02 11.25 -10.44
CA ALA A 278 -21.49 10.50 -11.60
C ALA A 278 -22.84 9.81 -11.31
N ALA A 279 -23.03 9.27 -10.10
CA ALA A 279 -24.30 8.71 -9.66
C ALA A 279 -25.41 9.78 -9.59
N PHE A 280 -25.08 10.97 -9.11
CA PHE A 280 -26.02 12.10 -9.09
C PHE A 280 -26.43 12.52 -10.51
N ASN A 281 -25.49 12.49 -11.46
CA ASN A 281 -25.79 12.70 -12.87
C ASN A 281 -26.77 11.68 -13.42
N ILE A 282 -26.70 10.40 -13.00
CA ILE A 282 -27.69 9.38 -13.40
C ILE A 282 -29.07 9.77 -12.89
N ILE A 283 -29.20 10.17 -11.63
CA ILE A 283 -30.49 10.56 -11.04
C ILE A 283 -31.12 11.71 -11.83
N THR A 284 -30.34 12.75 -12.11
CA THR A 284 -30.80 13.94 -12.81
C THR A 284 -31.18 13.62 -14.26
N SER A 285 -30.28 12.88 -14.93
CA SER A 285 -30.46 12.50 -16.34
C SER A 285 -31.67 11.63 -16.57
N LEU A 286 -31.82 10.60 -15.73
CA LEU A 286 -32.94 9.69 -15.81
C LEU A 286 -34.24 10.40 -15.42
N GLY A 287 -34.19 11.34 -14.45
CA GLY A 287 -35.34 12.18 -14.10
C GLY A 287 -35.85 13.03 -15.25
N LEU A 288 -34.94 13.70 -15.98
CA LEU A 288 -35.27 14.49 -17.16
C LEU A 288 -35.86 13.62 -18.29
N LEU A 289 -35.23 12.46 -18.53
CA LEU A 289 -35.73 11.52 -19.53
C LEU A 289 -37.13 11.01 -19.21
N ILE A 290 -37.43 10.74 -17.93
CA ILE A 290 -38.75 10.30 -17.49
C ILE A 290 -39.79 11.40 -17.71
N MET A 291 -39.44 12.67 -17.44
CA MET A 291 -40.34 13.80 -17.69
C MET A 291 -40.68 13.94 -19.18
N GLU A 292 -39.71 13.75 -20.05
CA GLU A 292 -39.92 13.79 -21.52
C GLU A 292 -40.81 12.63 -22.00
N LYS A 293 -40.74 11.47 -21.35
CA LYS A 293 -41.45 10.25 -21.74
C LYS A 293 -42.75 9.98 -20.96
N GLN A 294 -43.28 10.98 -20.25
CA GLN A 294 -44.51 10.81 -19.45
C GLN A 294 -45.70 10.35 -20.26
N GLY A 295 -45.90 10.87 -21.49
CA GLY A 295 -46.96 10.45 -22.37
C GLY A 295 -46.84 8.98 -22.80
N GLU A 296 -45.63 8.55 -23.19
CA GLU A 296 -45.37 7.15 -23.53
C GLU A 296 -45.62 6.20 -22.35
N VAL A 297 -45.22 6.60 -21.13
CA VAL A 297 -45.48 5.84 -19.91
C VAL A 297 -46.96 5.71 -19.63
N ALA A 298 -47.75 6.79 -19.82
CA ALA A 298 -49.18 6.76 -19.66
C ALA A 298 -49.87 5.80 -20.67
N ILE A 299 -49.42 5.80 -21.92
CA ILE A 299 -49.87 4.84 -22.92
C ILE A 299 -49.58 3.40 -22.55
N LEU A 300 -48.35 3.13 -22.07
CA LEU A 300 -47.97 1.79 -21.64
C LEU A 300 -48.79 1.31 -20.43
N GLN A 301 -49.14 2.21 -19.51
CA GLN A 301 -50.04 1.89 -18.38
C GLN A 301 -51.48 1.58 -18.86
N THR A 302 -52.02 2.31 -19.82
CA THR A 302 -53.33 2.02 -20.40
C THR A 302 -53.34 0.70 -21.17
N GLN A 303 -52.21 0.27 -21.71
CA GLN A 303 -52.02 -1.03 -22.36
C GLN A 303 -51.86 -2.19 -21.37
N GLY A 304 -51.86 -1.93 -20.06
CA GLY A 304 -51.87 -2.95 -19.03
C GLY A 304 -50.49 -3.21 -18.38
N LEU A 305 -49.48 -2.38 -18.64
CA LEU A 305 -48.21 -2.51 -17.88
C LEU A 305 -48.42 -2.10 -16.42
N THR A 306 -47.93 -2.95 -15.52
CA THR A 306 -47.97 -2.69 -14.11
C THR A 306 -46.89 -1.68 -13.70
N ARG A 307 -47.09 -0.98 -12.58
CA ARG A 307 -46.10 -0.05 -12.02
C ARG A 307 -44.71 -0.70 -11.85
N ARG A 308 -44.67 -1.97 -11.42
CA ARG A 308 -43.42 -2.73 -11.25
C ARG A 308 -42.68 -2.94 -12.58
N GLN A 309 -43.41 -3.19 -13.66
CA GLN A 309 -42.84 -3.35 -15.00
C GLN A 309 -42.26 -2.04 -15.53
N ILE A 310 -42.92 -0.90 -15.27
CA ILE A 310 -42.44 0.43 -15.64
C ILE A 310 -41.14 0.76 -14.87
N VAL A 311 -41.11 0.53 -13.56
CA VAL A 311 -39.86 0.64 -12.75
C VAL A 311 -38.77 -0.20 -13.39
N ALA A 312 -39.05 -1.45 -13.74
CA ALA A 312 -38.07 -2.35 -14.34
C ALA A 312 -37.56 -1.83 -15.72
N VAL A 313 -38.40 -1.22 -16.56
CA VAL A 313 -37.99 -0.61 -17.84
C VAL A 313 -36.92 0.48 -17.61
N PHE A 314 -37.20 1.42 -16.72
CA PHE A 314 -36.27 2.51 -16.43
C PHE A 314 -35.06 2.06 -15.64
N MET A 315 -35.18 1.04 -14.77
CA MET A 315 -34.05 0.40 -14.11
C MET A 315 -33.09 -0.24 -15.12
N VAL A 316 -33.61 -0.95 -16.13
CA VAL A 316 -32.80 -1.52 -17.21
C VAL A 316 -32.04 -0.43 -17.95
N GLN A 317 -32.72 0.68 -18.28
CA GLN A 317 -32.11 1.79 -19.00
C GLN A 317 -31.01 2.50 -18.19
N GLY A 318 -31.26 2.87 -16.93
CA GLY A 318 -30.31 3.54 -16.10
C GLY A 318 -29.16 2.61 -15.65
N ALA A 319 -29.46 1.36 -15.29
CA ALA A 319 -28.49 0.36 -14.92
C ALA A 319 -27.52 0.03 -16.07
N SER A 320 -27.99 0.04 -17.31
CA SER A 320 -27.15 -0.24 -18.48
C SER A 320 -26.00 0.79 -18.62
N ALA A 321 -26.31 2.08 -18.43
CA ALA A 321 -25.29 3.13 -18.45
C ALA A 321 -24.26 2.92 -17.33
N GLY A 322 -24.73 2.54 -16.14
CA GLY A 322 -23.88 2.21 -15.00
C GLY A 322 -23.00 0.98 -15.23
N ILE A 323 -23.57 -0.09 -15.75
CA ILE A 323 -22.84 -1.34 -16.03
C ILE A 323 -21.80 -1.13 -17.14
N ILE A 324 -22.20 -0.54 -18.26
CA ILE A 324 -21.31 -0.26 -19.39
C ILE A 324 -20.19 0.69 -18.95
N GLY A 325 -20.53 1.79 -18.25
CA GLY A 325 -19.56 2.75 -17.76
C GLY A 325 -18.57 2.12 -16.79
N THR A 326 -19.02 1.27 -15.88
CA THR A 326 -18.15 0.58 -14.91
C THR A 326 -17.23 -0.43 -15.61
N LEU A 327 -17.74 -1.24 -16.53
CA LEU A 327 -16.93 -2.22 -17.26
C LEU A 327 -15.89 -1.54 -18.15
N LEU A 328 -16.27 -0.49 -18.87
CA LEU A 328 -15.34 0.31 -19.68
C LEU A 328 -14.32 1.02 -18.79
N GLY A 329 -14.74 1.59 -17.67
CA GLY A 329 -13.87 2.25 -16.71
C GLY A 329 -12.87 1.28 -16.08
N ALA A 330 -13.30 0.07 -15.72
CA ALA A 330 -12.43 -0.96 -15.18
C ALA A 330 -11.41 -1.44 -16.24
N LEU A 331 -11.86 -1.72 -17.46
CA LEU A 331 -10.96 -2.13 -18.54
C LEU A 331 -9.94 -1.06 -18.87
N LEU A 332 -10.40 0.17 -19.11
CA LEU A 332 -9.51 1.29 -19.45
C LEU A 332 -8.61 1.68 -18.28
N GLY A 333 -9.09 1.58 -17.03
CA GLY A 333 -8.30 1.84 -15.83
C GLY A 333 -7.15 0.85 -15.65
N VAL A 334 -7.41 -0.44 -15.84
CA VAL A 334 -6.37 -1.47 -15.82
C VAL A 334 -5.38 -1.29 -16.97
N LEU A 335 -5.87 -1.01 -18.19
CA LEU A 335 -5.02 -0.74 -19.35
C LEU A 335 -4.13 0.50 -19.10
N LEU A 336 -4.72 1.60 -18.62
CA LEU A 336 -3.98 2.82 -18.35
C LEU A 336 -2.93 2.59 -17.26
N ALA A 337 -3.28 1.93 -16.15
CA ALA A 337 -2.35 1.59 -15.10
C ALA A 337 -1.20 0.73 -15.60
N SER A 338 -1.47 -0.30 -16.42
CA SER A 338 -0.44 -1.20 -16.96
C SER A 338 0.50 -0.52 -17.96
N GLN A 339 0.03 0.51 -18.68
CA GLN A 339 0.80 1.24 -19.70
C GLN A 339 1.30 2.60 -19.21
N LEU A 340 1.14 2.91 -17.93
CA LEU A 340 1.41 4.25 -17.40
C LEU A 340 2.87 4.68 -17.65
N ASN A 341 3.83 3.80 -17.41
CA ASN A 341 5.25 4.07 -17.61
C ASN A 341 5.63 4.30 -19.10
N ASN A 342 4.88 3.71 -20.03
CA ASN A 342 5.07 3.91 -21.47
C ASN A 342 4.43 5.23 -21.95
N LEU A 343 3.38 5.69 -21.26
CA LEU A 343 2.64 6.92 -21.60
C LEU A 343 3.28 8.17 -21.01
N MET A 344 3.95 8.07 -19.87
CA MET A 344 4.57 9.20 -19.17
C MET A 344 5.52 10.02 -20.06
N PRO A 345 6.47 9.41 -20.81
CA PRO A 345 7.34 10.16 -21.73
C PRO A 345 6.59 10.87 -22.83
N VAL A 346 5.47 10.29 -23.30
CA VAL A 346 4.64 10.86 -24.38
C VAL A 346 3.93 12.13 -23.92
N ILE A 347 3.57 12.21 -22.64
CA ILE A 347 2.90 13.38 -22.03
C ILE A 347 3.90 14.45 -21.59
N GLY A 348 5.22 14.22 -21.76
CA GLY A 348 6.28 15.14 -21.35
C GLY A 348 6.56 15.15 -19.85
N LEU A 349 6.03 14.20 -19.11
CA LEU A 349 6.35 13.97 -17.71
C LEU A 349 7.56 13.03 -17.62
N PHE A 350 8.76 13.61 -17.67
CA PHE A 350 10.01 12.87 -17.44
C PHE A 350 10.24 12.82 -15.91
N LEU A 351 10.08 11.66 -15.34
CA LEU A 351 10.59 11.35 -14.02
C LEU A 351 12.00 10.82 -14.21
N ASP A 352 13.00 11.62 -14.00
CA ASP A 352 14.46 11.36 -14.10
C ASP A 352 14.87 9.87 -14.02
N GLY A 353 14.42 9.05 -14.99
CA GLY A 353 14.74 7.62 -15.09
C GLY A 353 14.01 6.69 -14.09
N ALA A 354 13.18 7.21 -13.20
CA ALA A 354 12.40 6.38 -12.27
C ALA A 354 11.07 5.97 -12.90
N ALA A 355 10.85 4.66 -13.03
CA ALA A 355 9.54 4.13 -13.38
C ALA A 355 8.56 4.31 -12.18
N LEU A 356 7.32 4.70 -12.46
CA LEU A 356 6.28 4.69 -11.42
C LEU A 356 5.98 3.26 -11.00
N PRO A 357 6.00 2.98 -9.72
CA PRO A 357 5.59 1.67 -9.23
C PRO A 357 4.08 1.52 -9.40
N VAL A 358 3.65 0.47 -10.09
CA VAL A 358 2.24 0.15 -10.31
C VAL A 358 1.98 -1.28 -9.87
N ASP A 359 1.05 -1.47 -8.94
CA ASP A 359 0.61 -2.79 -8.50
C ASP A 359 -0.91 -2.90 -8.64
N ILE A 360 -1.35 -3.74 -9.60
CA ILE A 360 -2.77 -3.93 -9.92
C ILE A 360 -3.31 -5.08 -9.08
N ASN A 361 -4.05 -4.75 -8.04
CA ASN A 361 -4.74 -5.74 -7.23
C ASN A 361 -6.11 -6.06 -7.84
N LEU A 362 -6.25 -7.25 -8.46
CA LEU A 362 -7.49 -7.67 -9.11
C LEU A 362 -8.69 -7.68 -8.17
N TRP A 363 -8.51 -8.05 -6.91
CA TRP A 363 -9.59 -8.03 -5.92
C TRP A 363 -10.09 -6.61 -5.66
N GLN A 364 -9.17 -5.65 -5.60
CA GLN A 364 -9.52 -4.25 -5.46
C GLN A 364 -10.27 -3.72 -6.70
N VAL A 365 -9.82 -4.07 -7.91
CA VAL A 365 -10.51 -3.71 -9.16
C VAL A 365 -11.94 -4.26 -9.17
N VAL A 366 -12.13 -5.53 -8.81
CA VAL A 366 -13.46 -6.14 -8.73
C VAL A 366 -14.34 -5.46 -7.68
N SER A 367 -13.77 -5.14 -6.51
CA SER A 367 -14.49 -4.45 -5.44
C SER A 367 -14.94 -3.05 -5.84
N ILE A 368 -14.10 -2.29 -6.53
CA ILE A 368 -14.42 -0.96 -7.07
C ILE A 368 -15.51 -1.07 -8.12
N ALA A 369 -15.37 -2.00 -9.08
CA ALA A 369 -16.36 -2.21 -10.13
C ALA A 369 -17.73 -2.62 -9.54
N PHE A 370 -17.73 -3.55 -8.59
CA PHE A 370 -18.95 -3.98 -7.91
C PHE A 370 -19.61 -2.83 -7.14
N SER A 371 -18.84 -2.06 -6.38
CA SER A 371 -19.35 -0.90 -5.63
C SER A 371 -19.93 0.17 -6.56
N ALA A 372 -19.26 0.46 -7.67
CA ALA A 372 -19.75 1.40 -8.67
C ALA A 372 -21.05 0.92 -9.32
N MET A 373 -21.16 -0.37 -9.64
CA MET A 373 -22.39 -0.95 -10.16
C MET A 373 -23.55 -0.84 -9.16
N VAL A 374 -23.29 -1.15 -7.88
CA VAL A 374 -24.31 -1.04 -6.82
C VAL A 374 -24.78 0.41 -6.67
N ILE A 375 -23.86 1.37 -6.65
CA ILE A 375 -24.17 2.80 -6.56
C ILE A 375 -24.99 3.22 -7.77
N ALA A 376 -24.63 2.81 -8.98
CA ALA A 376 -25.38 3.10 -10.20
C ALA A 376 -26.82 2.53 -10.14
N LEU A 377 -26.98 1.29 -9.69
CA LEU A 377 -28.29 0.66 -9.52
C LEU A 377 -29.15 1.39 -8.50
N LEU A 378 -28.58 1.74 -7.34
CA LEU A 378 -29.30 2.49 -6.30
C LEU A 378 -29.72 3.88 -6.80
N SER A 379 -28.86 4.54 -7.59
CA SER A 379 -29.13 5.85 -8.16
C SER A 379 -30.27 5.83 -9.19
N THR A 380 -30.46 4.71 -9.88
CA THR A 380 -31.57 4.55 -10.84
C THR A 380 -32.91 4.22 -10.17
N LEU A 381 -32.91 3.73 -8.94
CA LEU A 381 -34.08 3.27 -8.23
C LEU A 381 -35.09 4.41 -7.97
N TYR A 382 -34.61 5.54 -7.45
CA TYR A 382 -35.45 6.68 -7.09
C TYR A 382 -36.19 7.30 -8.31
N PRO A 383 -35.51 7.66 -9.42
CA PRO A 383 -36.17 8.18 -10.60
C PRO A 383 -37.14 7.15 -11.21
N SER A 384 -36.77 5.87 -11.28
CA SER A 384 -37.60 4.80 -11.81
C SER A 384 -38.90 4.61 -11.02
N TRP A 385 -38.81 4.71 -9.68
CA TRP A 385 -39.97 4.65 -8.81
C TRP A 385 -40.90 5.85 -9.05
N ARG A 386 -40.34 7.05 -9.23
CA ARG A 386 -41.10 8.27 -9.53
C ARG A 386 -41.76 8.19 -10.88
N ALA A 387 -41.16 7.57 -11.89
CA ALA A 387 -41.77 7.31 -13.20
C ALA A 387 -43.06 6.48 -13.11
N ALA A 388 -43.07 5.47 -12.27
CA ALA A 388 -44.23 4.60 -12.05
C ALA A 388 -45.39 5.26 -11.28
N ALA A 389 -45.13 6.40 -10.62
CA ALA A 389 -46.15 7.17 -9.88
C ALA A 389 -46.96 8.13 -10.76
N VAL A 390 -46.64 8.28 -12.04
CA VAL A 390 -47.37 9.14 -13.00
C VAL A 390 -48.80 8.60 -13.15
N GLN A 391 -49.78 9.50 -13.00
CA GLN A 391 -51.19 9.17 -13.20
C GLN A 391 -51.56 9.35 -14.67
N PRO A 392 -52.05 8.30 -15.38
CA PRO A 392 -52.36 8.37 -16.81
C PRO A 392 -53.38 9.46 -17.17
N ALA A 393 -54.34 9.70 -16.25
CA ALA A 393 -55.40 10.69 -16.46
C ALA A 393 -54.89 12.14 -16.49
N GLU A 394 -53.86 12.46 -15.74
CA GLU A 394 -53.25 13.80 -15.75
C GLU A 394 -52.30 14.00 -16.91
N ALA A 395 -51.52 12.98 -17.26
CA ALA A 395 -50.53 13.05 -18.35
C ALA A 395 -51.19 13.22 -19.72
N LEU A 396 -52.37 12.58 -19.96
CA LEU A 396 -53.10 12.65 -21.23
C LEU A 396 -54.01 13.88 -21.33
N ARG A 397 -54.19 14.66 -20.28
CA ARG A 397 -55.05 15.88 -20.27
C ARG A 397 -54.31 17.13 -20.77
N TYR A 398 -53.02 17.11 -20.81
CA TYR A 398 -52.16 18.26 -21.17
C TYR A 398 -51.53 18.13 -22.58
N GLU A 399 -51.87 17.12 -23.37
CA GLU A 399 -51.71 17.07 -24.82
C GLU A 399 -52.99 17.57 -25.51
#